data_85ddeddbfdc939fa3313fa5b3f5a883a
#
_entry.id   85ddeddbfdc939fa3313fa5b3f5a883a
#
_cell.length_a   1.000
_cell.length_b   1.000
_cell.length_c   1.000
_cell.angle_alpha   90.00
_cell.angle_beta   90.00
_cell.angle_gamma   90.00
#
_symmetry.space_group_name_H-M   'P 1'
#
loop_
_entity.id
_entity.type
_entity.pdbx_description
1 polymer ?
#
loop_
_entity_poly.entity_id
_entity_poly.type
_entity_poly.pdbx_seq_one_letter_code
_entity_poly.pdbx_strand_id
1 'polypeptide(L)'
;MQRVYLINFLIVLFVAFCLPAFGGNAKIGEMKFKMNCKQCHGPAGMGMASFPKVSGKDVEYTKDRLKKYRAGEEIGPNSALMIMIAKSLSDKDIENLAAYLEKAKR
;
A
#
# COMPACT_ATOMS: atom_id res chain seq x y z
N MET A 1 -48.12 14.47 1.48
CA MET A 1 -47.06 14.39 0.45
C MET A 1 -45.74 15.01 0.89
N GLN A 2 -45.72 16.18 1.51
CA GLN A 2 -44.43 16.82 1.94
C GLN A 2 -43.63 16.00 2.96
N ARG A 3 -44.25 15.23 3.83
CA ARG A 3 -43.57 14.40 4.83
C ARG A 3 -42.77 13.25 4.22
N VAL A 4 -43.21 12.72 3.10
CA VAL A 4 -42.52 11.60 2.40
C VAL A 4 -41.25 12.11 1.73
N TYR A 5 -41.27 13.31 1.16
CA TYR A 5 -40.09 13.91 0.52
C TYR A 5 -39.00 14.28 1.53
N LEU A 6 -39.39 14.74 2.72
CA LEU A 6 -38.44 15.04 3.81
C LEU A 6 -37.73 13.79 4.33
N ILE A 7 -38.46 12.67 4.46
CA ILE A 7 -37.88 11.39 4.88
C ILE A 7 -36.93 10.84 3.83
N ASN A 8 -37.31 10.91 2.54
CA ASN A 8 -36.43 10.48 1.46
C ASN A 8 -35.18 11.36 1.33
N PHE A 9 -35.30 12.67 1.56
CA PHE A 9 -34.15 13.57 1.54
C PHE A 9 -33.16 13.29 2.68
N LEU A 10 -33.66 12.98 3.87
CA LEU A 10 -32.84 12.58 5.03
C LEU A 10 -32.14 11.24 4.83
N ILE A 11 -32.80 10.28 4.19
CA ILE A 11 -32.19 8.96 3.90
C ILE A 11 -31.07 9.10 2.88
N VAL A 12 -31.25 9.92 1.85
CA VAL A 12 -30.22 10.18 0.83
C VAL A 12 -28.99 10.90 1.41
N LEU A 13 -29.23 11.81 2.37
CA LEU A 13 -28.13 12.51 3.05
C LEU A 13 -27.30 11.61 3.96
N PHE A 14 -27.92 10.56 4.53
CA PHE A 14 -27.25 9.64 5.44
C PHE A 14 -26.40 8.58 4.72
N VAL A 15 -26.77 8.20 3.49
CA VAL A 15 -26.02 7.25 2.66
C VAL A 15 -24.73 7.86 2.10
N ALA A 16 -24.67 9.18 1.95
CA ALA A 16 -23.48 9.86 1.41
C ALA A 16 -22.28 9.93 2.39
N PHE A 17 -22.44 9.51 3.66
CA PHE A 17 -21.41 9.64 4.69
C PHE A 17 -20.66 8.34 5.02
N CYS A 18 -21.00 7.23 4.38
CA CYS A 18 -20.32 5.95 4.56
C CYS A 18 -19.38 5.64 3.38
N LEU A 19 -18.45 6.56 3.07
CA LEU A 19 -17.32 6.20 2.23
C LEU A 19 -16.29 5.50 3.13
N PRO A 20 -15.95 4.24 2.88
CA PRO A 20 -14.84 3.62 3.59
C PRO A 20 -13.59 4.44 3.30
N ALA A 21 -12.83 4.73 4.34
CA ALA A 21 -11.52 5.35 4.20
C ALA A 21 -10.59 4.34 3.51
N PHE A 22 -10.50 4.41 2.18
CA PHE A 22 -9.53 3.65 1.40
C PHE A 22 -8.19 4.37 1.47
N GLY A 23 -7.22 3.72 2.09
CA GLY A 23 -5.86 4.23 2.14
C GLY A 23 -5.03 3.50 3.19
N GLY A 24 -3.74 3.39 2.92
CA GLY A 24 -2.78 2.84 3.84
C GLY A 24 -2.34 3.86 4.90
N ASN A 25 -1.86 3.37 6.03
CA ASN A 25 -1.24 4.17 7.08
C ASN A 25 0.28 4.21 6.86
N ALA A 26 0.82 5.37 6.47
CA ALA A 26 2.24 5.52 6.17
C ALA A 26 3.15 5.25 7.37
N LYS A 27 2.72 5.59 8.59
CA LYS A 27 3.51 5.35 9.81
C LYS A 27 3.62 3.86 10.13
N ILE A 28 2.53 3.12 10.00
CA ILE A 28 2.53 1.66 10.14
C ILE A 28 3.36 1.02 9.02
N GLY A 29 3.25 1.54 7.80
CA GLY A 29 4.05 1.12 6.65
C GLY A 29 5.55 1.35 6.87
N GLU A 30 5.95 2.45 7.48
CA GLU A 30 7.33 2.72 7.86
C GLU A 30 7.87 1.67 8.82
N MET A 31 7.11 1.32 9.84
CA MET A 31 7.49 0.28 10.79
C MET A 31 7.68 -1.08 10.10
N LYS A 32 6.74 -1.45 9.26
CA LYS A 32 6.83 -2.69 8.47
C LYS A 32 8.03 -2.70 7.54
N PHE A 33 8.28 -1.59 6.87
CA PHE A 33 9.43 -1.42 5.99
C PHE A 33 10.76 -1.59 6.74
N LYS A 34 10.91 -0.96 7.88
CA LYS A 34 12.11 -1.07 8.72
C LYS A 34 12.37 -2.49 9.19
N MET A 35 11.32 -3.26 9.43
CA MET A 35 11.43 -4.65 9.89
C MET A 35 11.78 -5.63 8.77
N ASN A 36 11.25 -5.44 7.58
CA ASN A 36 11.25 -6.46 6.52
C ASN A 36 11.95 -6.06 5.22
N CYS A 37 12.20 -4.78 4.97
CA CYS A 37 12.61 -4.29 3.66
C CYS A 37 13.91 -3.49 3.69
N LYS A 38 14.16 -2.77 4.77
CA LYS A 38 15.27 -1.82 4.92
C LYS A 38 16.63 -2.46 4.73
N GLN A 39 16.86 -3.68 5.18
CA GLN A 39 18.16 -4.35 5.10
C GLN A 39 18.65 -4.49 3.66
N CYS A 40 17.73 -4.65 2.72
CA CYS A 40 18.05 -4.75 1.29
C CYS A 40 17.84 -3.43 0.56
N HIS A 41 16.68 -2.80 0.73
CA HIS A 41 16.32 -1.60 -0.03
C HIS A 41 16.86 -0.28 0.54
N GLY A 42 17.59 -0.34 1.65
CA GLY A 42 18.20 0.82 2.29
C GLY A 42 17.25 1.72 3.05
N PRO A 43 17.77 2.71 3.78
CA PRO A 43 16.96 3.68 4.53
C PRO A 43 15.97 4.38 3.61
N ALA A 44 14.71 4.49 4.06
CA ALA A 44 13.62 5.11 3.30
C ALA A 44 13.39 4.51 1.90
N GLY A 45 13.87 3.30 1.63
CA GLY A 45 13.72 2.65 0.32
C GLY A 45 14.49 3.29 -0.82
N MET A 46 15.58 3.98 -0.50
CA MET A 46 16.39 4.69 -1.49
C MET A 46 17.26 3.79 -2.38
N GLY A 47 17.30 2.51 -2.08
CA GLY A 47 18.17 1.54 -2.74
C GLY A 47 19.51 1.40 -2.02
N MET A 48 20.16 0.26 -2.18
CA MET A 48 21.45 -0.05 -1.59
C MET A 48 22.15 -1.14 -2.41
N ALA A 49 23.39 -0.88 -2.85
CA ALA A 49 24.13 -1.80 -3.73
C ALA A 49 23.30 -2.19 -4.97
N SER A 50 23.10 -3.50 -5.23
CA SER A 50 22.29 -3.99 -6.35
C SER A 50 20.79 -4.01 -6.09
N PHE A 51 20.35 -3.69 -4.87
CA PHE A 51 18.93 -3.63 -4.53
C PHE A 51 18.33 -2.30 -4.96
N PRO A 52 17.21 -2.33 -5.73
CA PRO A 52 16.69 -1.11 -6.34
C PRO A 52 16.03 -0.17 -5.35
N LYS A 53 15.98 1.11 -5.74
CA LYS A 53 15.16 2.12 -5.10
C LYS A 53 13.68 1.75 -5.26
N VAL A 54 12.93 1.77 -4.16
CA VAL A 54 11.49 1.47 -4.13
C VAL A 54 10.64 2.64 -3.64
N SER A 55 11.27 3.71 -3.14
CA SER A 55 10.58 4.93 -2.73
C SER A 55 10.25 5.86 -3.90
N GLY A 56 9.26 6.75 -3.69
CA GLY A 56 8.87 7.76 -4.67
C GLY A 56 8.03 7.23 -5.83
N LYS A 57 7.53 6.03 -5.73
CA LYS A 57 6.60 5.43 -6.69
C LYS A 57 5.17 5.68 -6.26
N ASP A 58 4.25 5.75 -7.24
CA ASP A 58 2.83 5.85 -6.93
C ASP A 58 2.35 4.69 -6.06
N VAL A 59 1.37 4.97 -5.20
CA VAL A 59 0.75 3.96 -4.34
C VAL A 59 0.32 2.74 -5.14
N GLU A 60 -0.38 2.93 -6.25
CA GLU A 60 -0.88 1.84 -7.07
C GLU A 60 0.25 1.02 -7.72
N TYR A 61 1.34 1.66 -8.11
CA TYR A 61 2.51 0.95 -8.62
C TYR A 61 3.10 0.00 -7.58
N THR A 62 3.32 0.47 -6.36
CA THR A 62 3.88 -0.36 -5.28
C THR A 62 2.93 -1.50 -4.90
N LYS A 63 1.63 -1.21 -4.80
CA LYS A 63 0.61 -2.23 -4.53
C LYS A 63 0.60 -3.32 -5.59
N ASP A 64 0.59 -2.95 -6.86
CA ASP A 64 0.62 -3.90 -7.97
C ASP A 64 1.86 -4.80 -7.91
N ARG A 65 3.04 -4.23 -7.73
CA ARG A 65 4.29 -4.98 -7.63
C ARG A 65 4.31 -5.96 -6.48
N LEU A 66 3.94 -5.53 -5.28
CA LEU A 66 3.91 -6.40 -4.10
C LEU A 66 2.87 -7.52 -4.22
N LYS A 67 1.71 -7.24 -4.81
CA LYS A 67 0.69 -8.27 -5.08
C LYS A 67 1.17 -9.31 -6.08
N LYS A 68 1.85 -8.89 -7.15
CA LYS A 68 2.44 -9.79 -8.14
C LYS A 68 3.49 -10.69 -7.51
N TYR A 69 4.42 -10.15 -6.75
CA TYR A 69 5.40 -10.94 -6.01
C TYR A 69 4.72 -11.92 -5.04
N ARG A 70 3.73 -11.47 -4.29
CA ARG A 70 2.97 -12.33 -3.38
C ARG A 70 2.29 -13.49 -4.09
N ALA A 71 1.81 -13.27 -5.30
CA ALA A 71 1.22 -14.30 -6.17
C ALA A 71 2.25 -15.25 -6.80
N GLY A 72 3.55 -15.00 -6.61
CA GLY A 72 4.62 -15.83 -7.16
C GLY A 72 5.01 -15.44 -8.59
N GLU A 73 4.65 -14.24 -9.05
CA GLU A 73 4.97 -13.79 -10.40
C GLU A 73 6.42 -13.31 -10.50
N GLU A 74 7.15 -13.87 -11.47
CA GLU A 74 8.50 -13.44 -11.80
C GLU A 74 8.44 -12.22 -12.72
N ILE A 75 8.82 -11.04 -12.18
CA ILE A 75 8.82 -9.77 -12.90
C ILE A 75 10.18 -9.51 -13.54
N GLY A 76 11.24 -9.95 -12.90
CA GLY A 76 12.60 -9.81 -13.37
C GLY A 76 13.49 -10.94 -12.89
N PRO A 77 14.78 -10.97 -13.27
CA PRO A 77 15.67 -12.11 -13.00
C PRO A 77 15.93 -12.37 -11.51
N ASN A 78 15.74 -11.37 -10.67
CA ASN A 78 15.97 -11.47 -9.22
C ASN A 78 14.67 -11.47 -8.40
N SER A 79 13.54 -11.82 -9.01
CA SER A 79 12.22 -11.80 -8.35
C SER A 79 12.07 -12.82 -7.24
N ALA A 80 12.84 -13.91 -7.24
CA ALA A 80 12.68 -15.02 -6.28
C ALA A 80 12.72 -14.55 -4.81
N LEU A 81 13.62 -13.65 -4.47
CA LEU A 81 13.75 -13.11 -3.12
C LEU A 81 12.54 -12.27 -2.71
N MET A 82 12.08 -11.41 -3.60
CA MET A 82 10.87 -10.61 -3.35
C MET A 82 9.60 -11.47 -3.26
N ILE A 83 9.49 -12.51 -4.07
CA ILE A 83 8.40 -13.49 -4.00
C ILE A 83 8.35 -14.12 -2.60
N MET A 84 9.49 -14.56 -2.10
CA MET A 84 9.60 -15.18 -0.76
C MET A 84 9.16 -14.20 0.34
N ILE A 85 9.62 -12.95 0.29
CA ILE A 85 9.30 -11.92 1.29
C ILE A 85 7.83 -11.50 1.19
N ALA A 86 7.31 -11.29 -0.01
CA ALA A 86 5.95 -10.79 -0.21
C ALA A 86 4.85 -11.79 0.18
N LYS A 87 5.16 -13.09 0.22
CA LYS A 87 4.18 -14.14 0.60
C LYS A 87 3.54 -13.90 1.97
N SER A 88 4.25 -13.32 2.91
CA SER A 88 3.76 -13.05 4.26
C SER A 88 3.01 -11.73 4.41
N LEU A 89 2.95 -10.91 3.37
CA LEU A 89 2.29 -9.60 3.43
C LEU A 89 0.77 -9.75 3.30
N SER A 90 0.02 -9.13 4.22
CA SER A 90 -1.42 -8.95 4.07
C SER A 90 -1.74 -7.83 3.07
N ASP A 91 -2.99 -7.75 2.63
CA ASP A 91 -3.44 -6.60 1.83
C ASP A 91 -3.22 -5.28 2.57
N LYS A 92 -3.46 -5.26 3.88
CA LYS A 92 -3.23 -4.07 4.71
C LYS A 92 -1.74 -3.71 4.81
N ASP A 93 -0.87 -4.68 4.95
CA ASP A 93 0.58 -4.46 4.89
C ASP A 93 0.99 -3.81 3.58
N ILE A 94 0.48 -4.29 2.47
CA ILE A 94 0.77 -3.76 1.14
C ILE A 94 0.28 -2.31 1.00
N GLU A 95 -0.93 -2.02 1.45
CA GLU A 95 -1.46 -0.65 1.45
C GLU A 95 -0.64 0.29 2.31
N ASN A 96 -0.27 -0.13 3.51
CA ASN A 96 0.54 0.67 4.44
C ASN A 96 1.95 0.92 3.89
N LEU A 97 2.60 -0.11 3.34
CA LEU A 97 3.91 0.01 2.69
C LEU A 97 3.87 0.96 1.50
N ALA A 98 2.85 0.86 0.65
CA ALA A 98 2.68 1.73 -0.50
C ALA A 98 2.49 3.20 -0.09
N ALA A 99 1.69 3.47 0.93
CA ALA A 99 1.49 4.80 1.47
C ALA A 99 2.79 5.41 2.03
N TYR A 100 3.59 4.61 2.73
CA TYR A 100 4.89 5.04 3.24
C TYR A 100 5.88 5.35 2.10
N LEU A 101 6.05 4.40 1.17
CA LEU A 101 7.07 4.48 0.13
C LEU A 101 6.81 5.62 -0.87
N GLU A 102 5.57 5.98 -1.13
CA GLU A 102 5.24 7.12 -2.01
C GLU A 102 5.93 8.41 -1.55
N LYS A 103 5.97 8.65 -0.25
CA LYS A 103 6.48 9.90 0.35
C LYS A 103 7.80 9.72 1.10
N ALA A 104 8.34 8.51 1.15
CA ALA A 104 9.56 8.23 1.89
C ALA A 104 10.73 9.04 1.35
N LYS A 105 11.40 9.72 2.26
CA LYS A 105 12.60 10.54 2.00
C LYS A 105 13.63 10.25 3.06
N ARG A 106 14.90 10.44 2.69
CA ARG A 106 16.03 10.40 3.62
C ARG A 106 15.91 11.48 4.68
#